data_564b7d2374a5dbf41ea6286c11f1eaec
#
_entry.id   564b7d2374a5dbf41ea6286c11f1eaec
#
_cell.length_a   1.000
_cell.length_b   1.000
_cell.length_c   1.000
_cell.angle_alpha   90.00
_cell.angle_beta   90.00
_cell.angle_gamma   90.00
#
_symmetry.space_group_name_H-M   'P 1'
#
loop_
_entity.id
_entity.type
_entity.pdbx_description
1 polymer ?
#
loop_
_entity_poly.entity_id
_entity_poly.type
_entity_poly.pdbx_seq_one_letter_code
_entity_poly.pdbx_strand_id
1 'polypeptide(L)'
;MGSARHKGSNGLKVKRNESEDTSIPANPALIAGHAPLPLKVVLDTSLFVNPDVRTSLGSNPTEALETFLFLAAQIHILEFYMPPSIFEELLHFVEKDRISGDLLVILHKKPPKKHELKCPAFLLYELIEDIRERVNKGLRIAEKAVRSAETKKADEIIQDMRRKYRDALREGIIDSKEDVDLLLLAMELDALLITADQGLTKWAEKLGIQWLFPEKFKDYLMGAIKRTELLAEKD
;
A
#
# COMPACT_ATOMS: atom_id res chain seq x y z
N MET A 1 -60.36 -3.32 36.31
CA MET A 1 -60.07 -1.90 36.29
C MET A 1 -58.62 -1.77 35.85
N GLY A 2 -58.22 -1.30 34.82
CA GLY A 2 -58.44 -0.33 33.76
C GLY A 2 -57.13 -0.25 33.06
N SER A 3 -57.09 -0.64 31.82
CA SER A 3 -57.05 0.17 30.62
C SER A 3 -55.88 1.18 30.55
N ALA A 4 -54.94 0.99 29.63
CA ALA A 4 -54.80 1.83 28.46
C ALA A 4 -53.59 1.40 27.57
N ARG A 5 -53.94 1.28 26.32
CA ARG A 5 -53.06 1.15 25.13
C ARG A 5 -52.18 2.37 24.95
N HIS A 6 -50.97 2.26 24.42
CA HIS A 6 -50.62 3.13 23.28
C HIS A 6 -49.61 2.50 22.34
N LYS A 7 -49.98 2.54 21.08
CA LYS A 7 -49.21 2.24 19.87
C LYS A 7 -48.15 3.31 19.61
N GLY A 8 -47.08 2.94 18.93
CA GLY A 8 -46.19 3.93 18.32
C GLY A 8 -45.02 3.22 17.66
N SER A 9 -45.29 2.60 16.51
CA SER A 9 -44.23 2.19 15.53
C SER A 9 -43.69 3.47 14.88
N ASN A 10 -42.40 3.65 14.89
CA ASN A 10 -41.73 4.44 13.87
C ASN A 10 -40.42 3.80 13.51
N GLY A 11 -40.45 3.00 12.44
CA GLY A 11 -39.28 2.51 11.77
C GLY A 11 -38.59 3.65 11.01
N LEU A 12 -37.50 4.15 11.52
CA LEU A 12 -36.61 5.00 10.76
C LEU A 12 -35.76 4.08 9.84
N LYS A 13 -36.21 4.03 8.58
CA LYS A 13 -35.35 3.54 7.49
C LYS A 13 -34.19 4.54 7.32
N VAL A 14 -33.03 4.18 7.81
CA VAL A 14 -31.78 4.85 7.43
C VAL A 14 -31.50 4.46 5.98
N LYS A 15 -31.74 5.39 5.07
CA LYS A 15 -31.23 5.32 3.70
C LYS A 15 -29.71 5.39 3.78
N ARG A 16 -29.03 4.31 3.39
CA ARG A 16 -27.62 4.34 3.04
C ARG A 16 -27.51 5.23 1.79
N ASN A 17 -26.91 6.39 1.94
CA ASN A 17 -26.40 7.16 0.80
C ASN A 17 -25.09 6.48 0.36
N GLU A 18 -25.17 5.69 -0.70
CA GLU A 18 -24.02 5.28 -1.50
C GLU A 18 -23.67 6.47 -2.40
N SER A 19 -22.67 7.21 -2.02
CA SER A 19 -21.80 8.03 -2.88
C SER A 19 -20.76 8.75 -2.00
N GLU A 20 -19.84 8.02 -1.39
CA GLU A 20 -18.58 8.65 -1.01
C GLU A 20 -17.71 8.72 -2.26
N ASP A 21 -17.79 9.88 -2.89
CA ASP A 21 -16.88 10.34 -3.91
C ASP A 21 -15.48 10.46 -3.26
N THR A 22 -14.66 9.41 -3.41
CA THR A 22 -13.25 9.43 -3.03
C THR A 22 -12.48 10.24 -4.06
N SER A 23 -12.81 11.53 -4.18
CA SER A 23 -11.99 12.49 -4.89
C SER A 23 -10.66 12.62 -4.14
N ILE A 24 -9.57 12.20 -4.78
CA ILE A 24 -8.19 12.48 -4.37
C ILE A 24 -8.13 13.99 -4.10
N PRO A 25 -7.72 14.46 -2.90
CA PRO A 25 -7.61 15.89 -2.66
C PRO A 25 -6.66 16.49 -3.70
N ALA A 26 -7.19 17.39 -4.53
CA ALA A 26 -6.39 18.09 -5.51
C ALA A 26 -5.27 18.83 -4.76
N ASN A 27 -4.03 18.56 -5.13
CA ASN A 27 -2.88 19.28 -4.57
C ASN A 27 -3.10 20.79 -4.79
N PRO A 28 -3.16 21.61 -3.71
CA PRO A 28 -3.44 23.04 -3.86
C PRO A 28 -2.40 23.78 -4.73
N ALA A 29 -1.20 23.24 -4.91
CA ALA A 29 -0.19 23.76 -5.84
C ALA A 29 -0.61 23.68 -7.32
N LEU A 30 -1.51 22.76 -7.68
CA LEU A 30 -2.06 22.64 -9.05
C LEU A 30 -3.07 23.75 -9.39
N ILE A 31 -3.60 24.47 -8.38
CA ILE A 31 -4.62 25.51 -8.56
C ILE A 31 -3.98 26.90 -8.73
N ALA A 32 -2.71 27.08 -8.31
CA ALA A 32 -2.08 28.39 -8.19
C ALA A 32 -1.28 28.87 -9.42
N GLY A 33 -1.32 28.19 -10.57
CA GLY A 33 -0.67 28.66 -11.81
C GLY A 33 0.88 28.67 -11.77
N HIS A 34 1.52 28.10 -10.78
CA HIS A 34 2.93 27.81 -10.76
C HIS A 34 3.17 26.44 -11.38
N ALA A 35 4.21 26.28 -12.19
CA ALA A 35 4.61 24.97 -12.69
C ALA A 35 4.76 24.04 -11.48
N PRO A 36 3.97 22.94 -11.36
CA PRO A 36 4.04 22.10 -10.19
C PRO A 36 5.41 21.46 -10.14
N LEU A 37 6.05 21.52 -8.96
CA LEU A 37 7.23 20.70 -8.68
C LEU A 37 6.88 19.24 -9.02
N PRO A 38 7.80 18.46 -9.60
CA PRO A 38 7.53 17.09 -9.98
C PRO A 38 7.04 16.32 -8.74
N LEU A 39 5.83 15.74 -8.86
CA LEU A 39 5.27 14.91 -7.80
C LEU A 39 6.04 13.60 -7.75
N LYS A 40 6.49 13.22 -6.58
CA LYS A 40 7.26 12.00 -6.37
C LYS A 40 6.34 10.85 -6.02
N VAL A 41 6.62 9.69 -6.59
CA VAL A 41 5.84 8.47 -6.41
C VAL A 41 6.78 7.35 -5.98
N VAL A 42 6.49 6.70 -4.86
CA VAL A 42 7.22 5.51 -4.38
C VAL A 42 6.41 4.27 -4.71
N LEU A 43 7.06 3.31 -5.35
CA LEU A 43 6.43 2.09 -5.85
C LEU A 43 6.83 0.87 -5.02
N ASP A 44 5.83 0.06 -4.68
CA ASP A 44 5.99 -1.25 -4.07
C ASP A 44 5.95 -2.35 -5.15
N THR A 45 6.61 -3.52 -4.89
CA THR A 45 6.58 -4.69 -5.78
C THR A 45 5.17 -5.22 -6.02
N SER A 46 4.26 -5.07 -5.06
CA SER A 46 2.87 -5.54 -5.16
C SER A 46 2.13 -4.99 -6.38
N LEU A 47 2.49 -3.80 -6.86
CA LEU A 47 1.96 -3.19 -8.08
C LEU A 47 2.16 -4.10 -9.32
N PHE A 48 3.30 -4.79 -9.39
CA PHE A 48 3.71 -5.58 -10.55
C PHE A 48 3.50 -7.08 -10.34
N VAL A 49 3.63 -7.55 -9.10
CA VAL A 49 3.68 -8.99 -8.78
C VAL A 49 2.31 -9.53 -8.37
N ASN A 50 1.49 -8.76 -7.66
CA ASN A 50 0.18 -9.23 -7.20
C ASN A 50 -0.78 -9.43 -8.38
N PRO A 51 -1.25 -10.67 -8.65
CA PRO A 51 -2.10 -10.97 -9.79
C PRO A 51 -3.46 -10.26 -9.75
N ASP A 52 -3.97 -9.95 -8.57
CA ASP A 52 -5.28 -9.32 -8.41
C ASP A 52 -5.29 -7.84 -8.83
N VAL A 53 -4.13 -7.17 -8.76
CA VAL A 53 -4.03 -5.73 -8.98
C VAL A 53 -3.27 -5.34 -10.24
N ARG A 54 -2.31 -6.16 -10.71
CA ARG A 54 -1.50 -5.86 -11.90
C ARG A 54 -2.26 -5.94 -13.22
N THR A 55 -3.46 -6.52 -13.24
CA THR A 55 -4.24 -6.78 -14.46
C THR A 55 -4.48 -5.55 -15.33
N SER A 56 -4.50 -4.37 -14.74
CA SER A 56 -4.60 -3.10 -15.47
C SER A 56 -3.33 -2.74 -16.25
N LEU A 57 -2.15 -3.25 -15.83
CA LEU A 57 -0.86 -2.98 -16.46
C LEU A 57 -0.37 -4.15 -17.33
N GLY A 58 -0.67 -5.41 -16.96
CA GLY A 58 -0.23 -6.56 -17.74
C GLY A 58 -0.69 -7.88 -17.15
N SER A 59 -0.59 -8.96 -17.94
CA SER A 59 -0.98 -10.32 -17.54
C SER A 59 0.05 -11.00 -16.63
N ASN A 60 1.30 -10.55 -16.70
CA ASN A 60 2.42 -11.04 -15.89
C ASN A 60 3.30 -9.87 -15.40
N PRO A 61 4.21 -10.10 -14.42
CA PRO A 61 5.05 -9.04 -13.86
C PRO A 61 5.90 -8.28 -14.88
N THR A 62 6.44 -8.98 -15.88
CA THR A 62 7.27 -8.38 -16.92
C THR A 62 6.47 -7.41 -17.78
N GLU A 63 5.31 -7.83 -18.29
CA GLU A 63 4.41 -6.97 -19.06
C GLU A 63 3.92 -5.78 -18.24
N ALA A 64 3.61 -5.99 -16.98
CA ALA A 64 3.17 -4.91 -16.10
C ALA A 64 4.26 -3.84 -15.93
N LEU A 65 5.51 -4.26 -15.74
CA LEU A 65 6.65 -3.35 -15.64
C LEU A 65 6.93 -2.65 -16.98
N GLU A 66 6.93 -3.35 -18.11
CA GLU A 66 7.09 -2.77 -19.46
C GLU A 66 6.03 -1.69 -19.72
N THR A 67 4.76 -2.01 -19.46
CA THR A 67 3.65 -1.06 -19.64
C THR A 67 3.80 0.17 -18.75
N PHE A 68 4.15 -0.05 -17.47
CA PHE A 68 4.40 1.06 -16.55
C PHE A 68 5.52 1.97 -17.07
N LEU A 69 6.68 1.41 -17.43
CA LEU A 69 7.83 2.18 -17.92
C LEU A 69 7.51 2.94 -19.19
N PHE A 70 6.75 2.33 -20.10
CA PHE A 70 6.29 3.01 -21.33
C PHE A 70 5.37 4.20 -21.04
N LEU A 71 4.44 4.06 -20.09
CA LEU A 71 3.56 5.16 -19.68
C LEU A 71 4.34 6.24 -18.91
N ALA A 72 5.22 5.82 -18.00
CA ALA A 72 6.03 6.72 -17.18
C ALA A 72 6.98 7.58 -18.02
N ALA A 73 7.52 7.04 -19.13
CA ALA A 73 8.38 7.77 -20.07
C ALA A 73 7.69 9.00 -20.71
N GLN A 74 6.37 9.02 -20.76
CA GLN A 74 5.57 10.11 -21.33
C GLN A 74 5.23 11.20 -20.30
N ILE A 75 5.62 11.01 -19.02
CA ILE A 75 5.22 11.88 -17.92
C ILE A 75 6.46 12.63 -17.39
N HIS A 76 6.53 13.94 -17.64
CA HIS A 76 7.64 14.78 -17.19
C HIS A 76 7.39 15.44 -15.81
N ILE A 77 6.15 15.38 -15.32
CA ILE A 77 5.75 16.00 -14.04
C ILE A 77 5.81 15.04 -12.84
N LEU A 78 6.11 13.76 -13.07
CA LEU A 78 6.24 12.74 -12.03
C LEU A 78 7.64 12.14 -12.02
N GLU A 79 8.15 11.89 -10.83
CA GLU A 79 9.38 11.14 -10.59
C GLU A 79 9.04 9.85 -9.85
N PHE A 80 9.54 8.71 -10.33
CA PHE A 80 9.24 7.39 -9.78
C PHE A 80 10.43 6.84 -9.01
N TYR A 81 10.21 6.38 -7.80
CA TYR A 81 11.22 5.91 -6.88
C TYR A 81 10.91 4.51 -6.37
N MET A 82 11.95 3.75 -6.10
CA MET A 82 11.88 2.44 -5.45
C MET A 82 13.12 2.23 -4.58
N PRO A 83 12.99 1.71 -3.34
CA PRO A 83 14.15 1.29 -2.56
C PRO A 83 14.93 0.20 -3.30
N PRO A 84 16.28 0.15 -3.19
CA PRO A 84 17.08 -0.86 -3.87
C PRO A 84 16.69 -2.30 -3.55
N SER A 85 16.36 -2.62 -2.29
CA SER A 85 15.91 -3.94 -1.86
C SER A 85 14.62 -4.37 -2.55
N ILE A 86 13.66 -3.47 -2.65
CA ILE A 86 12.37 -3.67 -3.34
C ILE A 86 12.60 -3.86 -4.85
N PHE A 87 13.51 -3.08 -5.44
CA PHE A 87 13.86 -3.23 -6.85
C PHE A 87 14.53 -4.59 -7.13
N GLU A 88 15.44 -5.03 -6.27
CA GLU A 88 16.07 -6.34 -6.38
C GLU A 88 15.05 -7.47 -6.26
N GLU A 89 14.09 -7.35 -5.34
CA GLU A 89 12.98 -8.28 -5.22
C GLU A 89 12.15 -8.34 -6.52
N LEU A 90 11.77 -7.19 -7.08
CA LEU A 90 11.04 -7.12 -8.35
C LEU A 90 11.76 -7.86 -9.47
N LEU A 91 13.10 -7.73 -9.54
CA LEU A 91 13.91 -8.39 -10.56
C LEU A 91 13.91 -9.94 -10.48
N HIS A 92 13.44 -10.54 -9.38
CA HIS A 92 13.24 -12.00 -9.31
C HIS A 92 11.96 -12.47 -10.01
N PHE A 93 11.02 -11.57 -10.26
CA PHE A 93 9.74 -11.90 -10.87
C PHE A 93 9.64 -11.51 -12.34
N VAL A 94 10.60 -10.76 -12.87
CA VAL A 94 10.59 -10.25 -14.24
C VAL A 94 11.69 -10.86 -15.11
N GLU A 95 11.40 -10.98 -16.40
CA GLU A 95 12.35 -11.41 -17.42
C GLU A 95 13.28 -10.23 -17.78
N LYS A 96 14.47 -10.20 -17.18
CA LYS A 96 15.40 -9.06 -17.27
C LYS A 96 15.81 -8.71 -18.70
N ASP A 97 15.92 -9.71 -19.56
CA ASP A 97 16.34 -9.54 -20.96
C ASP A 97 15.31 -8.80 -21.82
N ARG A 98 14.06 -8.75 -21.36
CA ARG A 98 12.97 -8.04 -22.04
C ARG A 98 12.89 -6.56 -21.66
N ILE A 99 13.46 -6.17 -20.53
CA ILE A 99 13.35 -4.81 -20.04
C ILE A 99 14.54 -4.00 -20.54
N SER A 100 14.24 -2.96 -21.36
CA SER A 100 15.28 -2.04 -21.86
C SER A 100 15.95 -1.30 -20.70
N GLY A 101 17.29 -1.28 -20.71
CA GLY A 101 18.09 -0.55 -19.73
C GLY A 101 17.77 0.95 -19.69
N ASP A 102 17.46 1.53 -20.85
CA ASP A 102 17.11 2.96 -20.98
C ASP A 102 15.81 3.30 -20.23
N LEU A 103 14.83 2.39 -20.27
CA LEU A 103 13.58 2.58 -19.56
C LEU A 103 13.76 2.44 -18.02
N LEU A 104 14.70 1.61 -17.59
CA LEU A 104 14.97 1.45 -16.15
C LEU A 104 15.53 2.72 -15.49
N VAL A 105 16.07 3.65 -16.25
CA VAL A 105 16.53 4.97 -15.75
C VAL A 105 15.36 5.81 -15.23
N ILE A 106 14.14 5.58 -15.73
CA ILE A 106 12.93 6.28 -15.28
C ILE A 106 12.61 5.94 -13.81
N LEU A 107 12.93 4.72 -13.39
CA LEU A 107 12.71 4.26 -12.02
C LEU A 107 13.96 4.51 -11.17
N HIS A 108 13.91 5.58 -10.37
CA HIS A 108 15.02 5.97 -9.51
C HIS A 108 15.20 5.00 -8.34
N LYS A 109 16.31 4.29 -8.31
CA LYS A 109 16.69 3.44 -7.18
C LYS A 109 17.30 4.31 -6.08
N LYS A 110 16.57 4.51 -4.98
CA LYS A 110 17.02 5.38 -3.88
C LYS A 110 16.75 4.75 -2.52
N PRO A 111 17.78 4.48 -1.70
CA PRO A 111 17.57 4.09 -0.32
C PRO A 111 17.09 5.28 0.51
N PRO A 112 16.22 5.07 1.52
CA PRO A 112 15.86 6.14 2.46
C PRO A 112 17.07 6.54 3.32
N LYS A 113 17.14 7.81 3.70
CA LYS A 113 18.19 8.36 4.57
C LYS A 113 17.93 8.02 6.04
N LYS A 114 18.02 6.74 6.39
CA LYS A 114 17.64 6.18 7.70
C LYS A 114 18.24 6.91 8.92
N HIS A 115 19.41 7.51 8.77
CA HIS A 115 20.13 8.19 9.87
C HIS A 115 19.82 9.69 9.97
N GLU A 116 19.19 10.27 8.95
CA GLU A 116 18.89 11.71 8.89
C GLU A 116 17.39 11.99 9.09
N LEU A 117 16.53 10.99 8.83
CA LEU A 117 15.08 11.12 8.93
C LEU A 117 14.64 11.33 10.38
N LYS A 118 13.79 12.34 10.57
CA LYS A 118 13.09 12.57 11.83
C LYS A 118 11.74 11.91 11.76
N CYS A 119 11.54 10.87 12.57
CA CYS A 119 10.24 10.19 12.69
C CYS A 119 9.48 10.71 13.92
N PRO A 120 8.16 10.86 13.84
CA PRO A 120 7.35 11.19 15.01
C PRO A 120 7.54 10.16 16.13
N ALA A 121 7.70 10.60 17.38
CA ALA A 121 7.92 9.69 18.51
C ALA A 121 6.78 8.69 18.72
N PHE A 122 5.53 9.04 18.35
CA PHE A 122 4.39 8.14 18.46
C PHE A 122 4.57 6.84 17.67
N LEU A 123 5.39 6.83 16.62
CA LEU A 123 5.71 5.64 15.82
C LEU A 123 6.25 4.50 16.70
N LEU A 124 7.01 4.82 17.76
CA LEU A 124 7.49 3.83 18.73
C LEU A 124 6.33 3.26 19.59
N TYR A 125 5.37 4.10 19.94
CA TYR A 125 4.19 3.64 20.69
C TYR A 125 3.36 2.68 19.85
N GLU A 126 3.08 3.04 18.61
CA GLU A 126 2.34 2.19 17.67
C GLU A 126 3.06 0.86 17.41
N LEU A 127 4.38 0.91 17.22
CA LEU A 127 5.19 -0.30 17.02
C LEU A 127 5.11 -1.22 18.26
N ILE A 128 5.17 -0.66 19.47
CA ILE A 128 5.05 -1.44 20.70
C ILE A 128 3.66 -2.06 20.83
N GLU A 129 2.59 -1.32 20.52
CA GLU A 129 1.23 -1.87 20.54
C GLU A 129 1.06 -2.98 19.50
N ASP A 130 1.55 -2.80 18.29
CA ASP A 130 1.53 -3.82 17.24
C ASP A 130 2.28 -5.09 17.67
N ILE A 131 3.45 -4.96 18.29
CA ILE A 131 4.22 -6.10 18.84
C ILE A 131 3.43 -6.79 19.94
N ARG A 132 2.82 -6.05 20.88
CA ARG A 132 2.01 -6.60 21.97
C ARG A 132 0.79 -7.36 21.44
N GLU A 133 0.10 -6.84 20.43
CA GLU A 133 -1.01 -7.54 19.82
C GLU A 133 -0.58 -8.86 19.16
N ARG A 134 0.56 -8.90 18.48
CA ARG A 134 1.13 -10.11 17.89
C ARG A 134 1.46 -11.16 18.95
N VAL A 135 2.16 -10.73 20.00
CA VAL A 135 2.48 -11.62 21.13
C VAL A 135 1.21 -12.23 21.74
N ASN A 136 0.18 -11.41 21.96
CA ASN A 136 -1.10 -11.86 22.49
C ASN A 136 -1.86 -12.79 21.53
N LYS A 137 -1.86 -12.49 20.22
CA LYS A 137 -2.43 -13.40 19.19
C LYS A 137 -1.70 -14.75 19.21
N GLY A 138 -0.36 -14.72 19.23
CA GLY A 138 0.47 -15.91 19.29
C GLY A 138 0.20 -16.76 20.55
N LEU A 139 0.09 -16.12 21.71
CA LEU A 139 -0.25 -16.80 22.96
C LEU A 139 -1.62 -17.50 22.87
N ARG A 140 -2.65 -16.82 22.37
CA ARG A 140 -3.98 -17.41 22.17
C ARG A 140 -3.98 -18.60 21.21
N ILE A 141 -3.14 -18.59 20.18
CA ILE A 141 -2.97 -19.72 19.27
C ILE A 141 -2.32 -20.90 19.99
N ALA A 142 -1.27 -20.64 20.78
CA ALA A 142 -0.60 -21.67 21.59
C ALA A 142 -1.57 -22.29 22.62
N GLU A 143 -2.34 -21.48 23.36
CA GLU A 143 -3.35 -21.94 24.30
C GLU A 143 -4.40 -22.84 23.64
N LYS A 144 -4.90 -22.44 22.44
CA LYS A 144 -5.86 -23.27 21.67
C LYS A 144 -5.23 -24.59 21.25
N ALA A 145 -3.97 -24.59 20.86
CA ALA A 145 -3.24 -25.79 20.49
C ALA A 145 -3.11 -26.76 21.66
N VAL A 146 -2.74 -26.27 22.86
CA VAL A 146 -2.66 -27.07 24.10
C VAL A 146 -4.01 -27.67 24.43
N ARG A 147 -5.10 -26.90 24.38
CA ARG A 147 -6.46 -27.42 24.63
C ARG A 147 -6.92 -28.51 23.68
N SER A 148 -6.37 -28.53 22.44
CA SER A 148 -6.68 -29.58 21.46
C SER A 148 -5.84 -30.86 21.62
N ALA A 149 -4.89 -30.89 22.57
CA ALA A 149 -3.97 -32.02 22.78
C ALA A 149 -4.66 -33.30 23.24
N GLU A 150 -5.86 -33.18 23.80
CA GLU A 150 -6.64 -34.37 24.27
C GLU A 150 -7.26 -35.14 23.07
N THR A 151 -7.43 -34.52 21.91
CA THR A 151 -8.20 -35.07 20.79
C THR A 151 -7.40 -35.31 19.51
N LYS A 152 -6.18 -34.79 19.40
CA LYS A 152 -5.36 -34.83 18.20
C LYS A 152 -3.95 -35.32 18.47
N LYS A 153 -3.26 -35.81 17.43
CA LYS A 153 -1.86 -36.19 17.53
C LYS A 153 -0.96 -34.95 17.67
N ALA A 154 0.11 -35.06 18.46
CA ALA A 154 1.02 -33.95 18.73
C ALA A 154 1.57 -33.29 17.47
N ASP A 155 1.98 -34.07 16.46
CA ASP A 155 2.55 -33.53 15.22
C ASP A 155 1.52 -32.69 14.41
N GLU A 156 0.26 -33.12 14.38
CA GLU A 156 -0.82 -32.38 13.71
C GLU A 156 -1.09 -31.05 14.40
N ILE A 157 -1.07 -31.05 15.74
CA ILE A 157 -1.26 -29.84 16.55
C ILE A 157 -0.13 -28.86 16.33
N ILE A 158 1.12 -29.34 16.32
CA ILE A 158 2.31 -28.50 16.12
C ILE A 158 2.28 -27.87 14.73
N GLN A 159 1.95 -28.63 13.68
CA GLN A 159 1.86 -28.11 12.30
C GLN A 159 0.77 -27.06 12.16
N ASP A 160 -0.44 -27.32 12.68
CA ASP A 160 -1.57 -26.38 12.65
C ASP A 160 -1.25 -25.10 13.46
N MET A 161 -0.67 -25.26 14.64
CA MET A 161 -0.22 -24.14 15.48
C MET A 161 0.81 -23.27 14.75
N ARG A 162 1.85 -23.89 14.16
CA ARG A 162 2.89 -23.15 13.42
C ARG A 162 2.33 -22.39 12.21
N ARG A 163 1.38 -23.00 11.49
CA ARG A 163 0.69 -22.34 10.38
C ARG A 163 -0.07 -21.11 10.87
N LYS A 164 -0.99 -21.30 11.82
CA LYS A 164 -1.82 -20.23 12.39
C LYS A 164 -0.99 -19.12 13.03
N TYR A 165 0.13 -19.48 13.68
CA TYR A 165 1.04 -18.52 14.26
C TYR A 165 1.69 -17.64 13.19
N ARG A 166 2.18 -18.23 12.09
CA ARG A 166 2.75 -17.48 10.97
C ARG A 166 1.71 -16.57 10.32
N ASP A 167 0.51 -17.08 10.09
CA ASP A 167 -0.58 -16.30 9.49
C ASP A 167 -0.93 -15.09 10.38
N ALA A 168 -1.05 -15.31 11.70
CA ALA A 168 -1.33 -14.24 12.66
C ALA A 168 -0.22 -13.19 12.78
N LEU A 169 1.04 -13.55 12.50
CA LEU A 169 2.15 -12.62 12.53
C LEU A 169 2.24 -11.76 11.26
N ARG A 170 1.70 -12.23 10.13
CA ARG A 170 1.73 -11.53 8.85
C ARG A 170 0.55 -10.58 8.65
N GLU A 171 -0.52 -10.74 9.40
CA GLU A 171 -1.77 -10.03 9.16
C GLU A 171 -1.68 -8.55 9.55
N GLY A 172 -1.63 -7.67 8.51
CA GLY A 172 -1.93 -6.25 8.64
C GLY A 172 -0.91 -5.37 9.36
N ILE A 173 0.36 -5.77 9.40
CA ILE A 173 1.43 -5.03 10.09
C ILE A 173 2.68 -5.03 9.21
N ILE A 174 3.54 -4.03 9.35
CA ILE A 174 4.88 -4.02 8.77
C ILE A 174 5.64 -5.23 9.29
N ASP A 175 5.94 -6.19 8.43
CA ASP A 175 6.60 -7.43 8.82
C ASP A 175 8.02 -7.57 8.25
N SER A 176 8.44 -6.64 7.41
CA SER A 176 9.76 -6.62 6.77
C SER A 176 10.50 -5.29 6.94
N LYS A 177 11.82 -5.32 6.76
CA LYS A 177 12.65 -4.11 6.70
C LYS A 177 12.39 -3.33 5.41
N GLU A 178 12.03 -4.04 4.38
CA GLU A 178 11.71 -3.56 3.05
C GLU A 178 10.47 -2.66 3.10
N ASP A 179 9.44 -3.05 3.87
CA ASP A 179 8.24 -2.24 4.08
C ASP A 179 8.57 -0.94 4.83
N VAL A 180 9.44 -1.03 5.84
CA VAL A 180 9.94 0.16 6.54
C VAL A 180 10.67 1.10 5.57
N ASP A 181 11.48 0.56 4.66
CA ASP A 181 12.20 1.36 3.67
C ASP A 181 11.25 2.08 2.71
N LEU A 182 10.13 1.46 2.32
CA LEU A 182 9.08 2.09 1.51
C LEU A 182 8.46 3.30 2.23
N LEU A 183 8.05 3.11 3.49
CA LEU A 183 7.45 4.19 4.29
C LEU A 183 8.44 5.34 4.54
N LEU A 184 9.67 5.01 4.93
CA LEU A 184 10.71 6.02 5.17
C LEU A 184 11.06 6.79 3.90
N LEU A 185 11.13 6.12 2.74
CA LEU A 185 11.37 6.79 1.47
C LEU A 185 10.21 7.69 1.07
N ALA A 186 8.96 7.23 1.25
CA ALA A 186 7.78 8.05 0.99
C ALA A 186 7.73 9.29 1.90
N MET A 187 8.05 9.15 3.19
CA MET A 187 8.18 10.28 4.12
C MET A 187 9.30 11.25 3.71
N GLU A 188 10.49 10.74 3.36
CA GLU A 188 11.63 11.56 2.97
C GLU A 188 11.34 12.43 1.76
N LEU A 189 10.61 11.85 0.81
CA LEU A 189 10.34 12.49 -0.47
C LEU A 189 9.02 13.28 -0.49
N ASP A 190 8.21 13.22 0.58
CA ASP A 190 6.83 13.68 0.59
C ASP A 190 6.05 13.12 -0.62
N ALA A 191 6.16 11.80 -0.81
CA ALA A 191 5.76 11.10 -2.01
C ALA A 191 4.43 10.35 -1.84
N LEU A 192 3.74 10.15 -2.96
CA LEU A 192 2.61 9.22 -3.05
C LEU A 192 3.12 7.76 -3.05
N LEU A 193 2.68 6.96 -2.09
CA LEU A 193 3.01 5.53 -2.00
C LEU A 193 1.99 4.70 -2.78
N ILE A 194 2.46 3.84 -3.68
CA ILE A 194 1.62 2.89 -4.42
C ILE A 194 1.85 1.49 -3.86
N THR A 195 0.86 0.93 -3.19
CA THR A 195 0.95 -0.41 -2.58
C THR A 195 -0.41 -1.08 -2.46
N ALA A 196 -0.44 -2.41 -2.56
CA ALA A 196 -1.59 -3.26 -2.24
C ALA A 196 -1.51 -3.86 -0.83
N ASP A 197 -0.40 -3.67 -0.12
CA ASP A 197 -0.21 -4.22 1.22
C ASP A 197 -1.00 -3.45 2.27
N GLN A 198 -1.85 -4.17 3.03
CA GLN A 198 -2.70 -3.58 4.05
C GLN A 198 -1.92 -3.09 5.28
N GLY A 199 -0.77 -3.68 5.57
CA GLY A 199 0.11 -3.23 6.63
C GLY A 199 0.72 -1.87 6.28
N LEU A 200 1.24 -1.76 5.05
CA LEU A 200 1.80 -0.51 4.52
C LEU A 200 0.76 0.61 4.47
N THR A 201 -0.47 0.33 3.99
CA THR A 201 -1.53 1.36 3.92
C THR A 201 -1.93 1.87 5.31
N LYS A 202 -2.11 0.99 6.30
CA LYS A 202 -2.40 1.38 7.69
C LYS A 202 -1.31 2.26 8.30
N TRP A 203 -0.04 1.92 8.05
CA TRP A 203 1.08 2.71 8.54
C TRP A 203 1.25 4.02 7.77
N ALA A 204 0.97 4.03 6.47
CA ALA A 204 0.94 5.26 5.69
C ALA A 204 -0.10 6.24 6.24
N GLU A 205 -1.31 5.77 6.57
CA GLU A 205 -2.36 6.59 7.22
C GLU A 205 -1.90 7.15 8.57
N LYS A 206 -1.31 6.32 9.44
CA LYS A 206 -0.78 6.74 10.74
C LYS A 206 0.32 7.81 10.61
N LEU A 207 1.13 7.73 9.56
CA LEU A 207 2.24 8.65 9.30
C LEU A 207 1.84 9.87 8.47
N GLY A 208 0.59 9.94 7.99
CA GLY A 208 0.12 11.01 7.11
C GLY A 208 0.71 10.94 5.69
N ILE A 209 1.22 9.76 5.29
CA ILE A 209 1.73 9.53 3.93
C ILE A 209 0.53 9.32 3.00
N GLN A 210 0.51 10.03 1.88
CA GLN A 210 -0.48 9.78 0.84
C GLN A 210 -0.21 8.44 0.18
N TRP A 211 -1.24 7.65 -0.04
CA TRP A 211 -1.12 6.35 -0.70
C TRP A 211 -2.27 6.11 -1.68
N LEU A 212 -2.03 5.20 -2.64
CA LEU A 212 -2.99 4.83 -3.66
C LEU A 212 -2.92 3.33 -3.92
N PHE A 213 -4.08 2.69 -4.08
CA PHE A 213 -4.16 1.30 -4.51
C PHE A 213 -3.68 1.13 -5.96
N PRO A 214 -2.95 0.05 -6.28
CA PRO A 214 -2.45 -0.23 -7.62
C PRO A 214 -3.52 -0.27 -8.71
N GLU A 215 -4.76 -0.68 -8.41
CA GLU A 215 -5.88 -0.72 -9.38
C GLU A 215 -6.21 0.65 -9.95
N LYS A 216 -5.97 1.71 -9.18
CA LYS A 216 -6.20 3.10 -9.59
C LYS A 216 -4.98 3.76 -10.23
N PHE A 217 -3.83 3.10 -10.16
CA PHE A 217 -2.57 3.71 -10.57
C PHE A 217 -2.49 3.96 -12.07
N LYS A 218 -3.01 3.06 -12.90
CA LYS A 218 -3.06 3.28 -14.36
C LYS A 218 -3.88 4.51 -14.73
N ASP A 219 -5.05 4.70 -14.12
CA ASP A 219 -5.90 5.87 -14.34
C ASP A 219 -5.16 7.15 -13.89
N TYR A 220 -4.42 7.07 -12.78
CA TYR A 220 -3.59 8.17 -12.30
C TYR A 220 -2.49 8.54 -13.29
N LEU A 221 -1.76 7.56 -13.88
CA LEU A 221 -0.76 7.79 -14.92
C LEU A 221 -1.38 8.41 -16.18
N MET A 222 -2.51 7.89 -16.66
CA MET A 222 -3.21 8.43 -17.81
C MET A 222 -3.67 9.88 -17.60
N GLY A 223 -4.12 10.20 -16.38
CA GLY A 223 -4.43 11.56 -15.98
C GLY A 223 -3.20 12.49 -15.95
N ALA A 224 -2.04 11.95 -15.55
CA ALA A 224 -0.78 12.70 -15.58
C ALA A 224 -0.28 12.97 -17.00
N ILE A 225 -0.39 12.00 -17.92
CA ILE A 225 -0.07 12.17 -19.34
C ILE A 225 -0.87 13.33 -19.93
N LYS A 226 -2.20 13.31 -19.77
CA LYS A 226 -3.07 14.39 -20.25
C LYS A 226 -2.68 15.77 -19.73
N ARG A 227 -2.26 15.85 -18.45
CA ARG A 227 -1.80 17.11 -17.85
C ARG A 227 -0.47 17.57 -18.44
N THR A 228 0.45 16.65 -18.72
CA THR A 228 1.73 16.94 -19.38
C THR A 228 1.51 17.53 -20.77
N GLU A 229 0.61 16.94 -21.56
CA GLU A 229 0.24 17.42 -22.90
C GLU A 229 -0.37 18.84 -22.84
N LEU A 230 -1.32 19.08 -21.93
CA LEU A 230 -1.94 20.39 -21.74
C LEU A 230 -0.97 21.49 -21.30
N LEU A 231 0.10 21.14 -20.61
CA LEU A 231 1.14 22.09 -20.21
C LEU A 231 2.06 22.41 -21.39
N ALA A 232 2.41 21.40 -22.20
CA ALA A 232 3.24 21.58 -23.40
C ALA A 232 2.55 22.41 -24.52
N GLU A 233 1.21 22.45 -24.57
CA GLU A 233 0.46 23.29 -25.49
C GLU A 233 0.39 24.78 -25.12
N LYS A 234 0.80 25.13 -23.89
CA LYS A 234 0.73 26.51 -23.35
C LYS A 234 2.06 27.26 -23.39
N ASP A 235 3.15 26.54 -23.62
CA ASP A 235 4.50 27.08 -23.80
C ASP A 235 4.83 27.27 -25.31
#